data_39ae23792d7916f60d885fd98e75e928
#
_entry.id   39ae23792d7916f60d885fd98e75e928
#
_cell.length_a   1.000
_cell.length_b   1.000
_cell.length_c   1.000
_cell.angle_alpha   90.00
_cell.angle_beta   90.00
_cell.angle_gamma   90.00
#
_symmetry.space_group_name_H-M   'P 1'
#
loop_
_entity.id
_entity.type
_entity.pdbx_description
1 polymer ?
#
loop_
_entity_poly.entity_id
_entity_poly.type
_entity_poly.pdbx_seq_one_letter_code
_entity_poly.pdbx_strand_id
1 'polypeptide(L)'
;MSISLFSLAIDQTSSMFFYLSQFLSFLALPLTITISLIVLGAFFIQRKWGKRSLWAGIILLWFFSNPFIANQAMLAWEPQFKAFNEVGNHQIGIVLTGVTNLSKTAYDRTFFNKGADRITHALQLYREGKIKKILITGGQGLNPVNPQSEAELLQRFLVMTGVPAEDVMIEDQSKNTYENALFTKDFLEKKGIDVNQEFILITSAFHMKRSKACFDKVGLQTETFPTDYYSNDTKYDVPTLFFPDPYSIFIWHKLVKEWIGILVYKMVGYL
;
A
#
# COMPACT_ATOMS: atom_id res chain seq x y z
N MET A 1 21.31 -13.59 -29.81
CA MET A 1 19.90 -13.78 -30.23
C MET A 1 19.05 -14.54 -29.21
N SER A 2 19.60 -15.34 -28.29
CA SER A 2 18.86 -16.11 -27.27
C SER A 2 18.43 -15.31 -26.02
N ILE A 3 19.10 -14.21 -25.70
CA ILE A 3 18.79 -13.39 -24.51
C ILE A 3 17.51 -12.56 -24.69
N SER A 4 17.17 -12.16 -25.93
CA SER A 4 15.96 -11.35 -26.20
C SER A 4 14.65 -12.17 -26.12
N LEU A 5 14.66 -13.45 -26.45
CA LEU A 5 13.48 -14.31 -26.35
C LEU A 5 13.16 -14.70 -24.92
N PHE A 6 14.17 -14.87 -24.08
CA PHE A 6 14.00 -15.20 -22.66
C PHE A 6 13.46 -14.00 -21.85
N SER A 7 13.95 -12.78 -22.17
CA SER A 7 13.43 -11.54 -21.54
C SER A 7 11.99 -11.25 -21.97
N LEU A 8 11.63 -11.46 -23.25
CA LEU A 8 10.26 -11.31 -23.73
C LEU A 8 9.29 -12.33 -23.12
N ALA A 9 9.72 -13.58 -22.90
CA ALA A 9 8.90 -14.60 -22.26
C ALA A 9 8.65 -14.29 -20.77
N ILE A 10 9.63 -13.76 -20.05
CA ILE A 10 9.49 -13.31 -18.65
C ILE A 10 8.54 -12.12 -18.57
N ASP A 11 8.61 -11.17 -19.49
CA ASP A 11 7.75 -9.98 -19.49
C ASP A 11 6.28 -10.33 -19.82
N GLN A 12 6.04 -11.28 -20.74
CA GLN A 12 4.69 -11.76 -21.04
C GLN A 12 4.08 -12.59 -19.91
N THR A 13 4.85 -13.45 -19.24
CA THR A 13 4.34 -14.22 -18.10
C THR A 13 4.07 -13.32 -16.90
N SER A 14 4.88 -12.32 -16.67
CA SER A 14 4.66 -11.34 -15.60
C SER A 14 3.41 -10.48 -15.84
N SER A 15 3.15 -10.07 -17.07
CA SER A 15 1.96 -9.31 -17.44
C SER A 15 0.68 -10.14 -17.33
N MET A 16 0.66 -11.37 -17.85
CA MET A 16 -0.49 -12.27 -17.75
C MET A 16 -0.82 -12.61 -16.29
N PHE A 17 0.19 -12.89 -15.49
CA PHE A 17 0.03 -13.15 -14.06
C PHE A 17 -0.52 -11.92 -13.33
N PHE A 18 -0.06 -10.72 -13.69
CA PHE A 18 -0.58 -9.47 -13.15
C PHE A 18 -2.08 -9.31 -13.44
N TYR A 19 -2.53 -9.48 -14.69
CA TYR A 19 -3.95 -9.37 -15.05
C TYR A 19 -4.80 -10.45 -14.37
N LEU A 20 -4.29 -11.67 -14.28
CA LEU A 20 -4.98 -12.76 -13.57
C LEU A 20 -5.11 -12.46 -12.08
N SER A 21 -4.07 -11.94 -11.44
CA SER A 21 -4.11 -11.56 -10.03
C SER A 21 -5.08 -10.39 -9.78
N GLN A 22 -5.16 -9.41 -10.68
CA GLN A 22 -6.14 -8.33 -10.64
C GLN A 22 -7.56 -8.85 -10.75
N PHE A 23 -7.81 -9.76 -11.70
CA PHE A 23 -9.13 -10.37 -11.89
C PHE A 23 -9.56 -11.21 -10.69
N LEU A 24 -8.67 -12.08 -10.19
CA LEU A 24 -8.91 -12.87 -8.98
C LEU A 24 -9.14 -11.98 -7.75
N SER A 25 -8.36 -10.90 -7.64
CA SER A 25 -8.54 -9.91 -6.57
C SER A 25 -9.92 -9.28 -6.63
N PHE A 26 -10.40 -8.90 -7.83
CA PHE A 26 -11.73 -8.33 -8.01
C PHE A 26 -12.83 -9.31 -7.58
N LEU A 27 -12.73 -10.59 -7.96
CA LEU A 27 -13.70 -11.61 -7.57
C LEU A 27 -13.70 -11.88 -6.06
N ALA A 28 -12.55 -11.76 -5.40
CA ALA A 28 -12.40 -11.97 -3.97
C ALA A 28 -12.82 -10.76 -3.12
N LEU A 29 -13.14 -9.62 -3.74
CA LEU A 29 -13.56 -8.43 -2.99
C LEU A 29 -14.91 -8.67 -2.29
N PRO A 30 -15.02 -8.31 -1.00
CA PRO A 30 -16.23 -8.51 -0.22
C PRO A 30 -17.51 -7.95 -0.88
N LEU A 31 -17.41 -6.76 -1.48
CA LEU A 31 -18.53 -6.15 -2.17
C LEU A 31 -18.96 -6.95 -3.39
N THR A 32 -18.03 -7.44 -4.20
CA THR A 32 -18.31 -8.26 -5.39
C THR A 32 -19.02 -9.55 -4.99
N ILE A 33 -18.51 -10.26 -3.98
CA ILE A 33 -19.12 -11.50 -3.47
C ILE A 33 -20.53 -11.21 -2.96
N THR A 34 -20.70 -10.17 -2.16
CA THR A 34 -21.97 -9.79 -1.54
C THR A 34 -23.02 -9.46 -2.59
N ILE A 35 -22.69 -8.60 -3.57
CA ILE A 35 -23.61 -8.23 -4.65
C ILE A 35 -23.94 -9.46 -5.50
N SER A 36 -22.96 -10.30 -5.84
CA SER A 36 -23.20 -11.53 -6.62
C SER A 36 -24.17 -12.46 -5.93
N LEU A 37 -24.04 -12.66 -4.61
CA LEU A 37 -24.96 -13.49 -3.82
C LEU A 37 -26.38 -12.91 -3.79
N ILE A 38 -26.52 -11.59 -3.65
CA ILE A 38 -27.82 -10.91 -3.65
C ILE A 38 -28.49 -11.05 -5.03
N VAL A 39 -27.77 -10.76 -6.11
CA VAL A 39 -28.30 -10.82 -7.48
C VAL A 39 -28.69 -12.24 -7.85
N LEU A 40 -27.82 -13.24 -7.59
CA LEU A 40 -28.14 -14.65 -7.83
C LEU A 40 -29.32 -15.10 -6.97
N GLY A 41 -29.36 -14.69 -5.71
CA GLY A 41 -30.45 -14.99 -4.80
C GLY A 41 -31.79 -14.41 -5.25
N ALA A 42 -31.80 -13.17 -5.73
CA ALA A 42 -33.00 -12.51 -6.26
C ALA A 42 -33.44 -13.16 -7.57
N PHE A 43 -32.54 -13.48 -8.49
CA PHE A 43 -32.84 -14.13 -9.76
C PHE A 43 -33.49 -15.53 -9.56
N PHE A 44 -32.97 -16.29 -8.60
CA PHE A 44 -33.45 -17.64 -8.30
C PHE A 44 -34.33 -17.71 -7.05
N ILE A 45 -35.07 -16.64 -6.73
CA ILE A 45 -35.87 -16.51 -5.48
C ILE A 45 -36.87 -17.64 -5.28
N GLN A 46 -37.36 -18.25 -6.38
CA GLN A 46 -38.30 -19.39 -6.33
C GLN A 46 -37.62 -20.69 -5.86
N ARG A 47 -36.28 -20.77 -5.91
CA ARG A 47 -35.53 -21.93 -5.46
C ARG A 47 -35.11 -21.78 -3.99
N LYS A 48 -35.05 -22.89 -3.24
CA LYS A 48 -34.58 -22.86 -1.84
C LYS A 48 -33.17 -22.31 -1.69
N TRP A 49 -32.29 -22.67 -2.60
CA TRP A 49 -30.89 -22.16 -2.59
C TRP A 49 -30.83 -20.66 -2.94
N GLY A 50 -31.70 -20.17 -3.84
CA GLY A 50 -31.78 -18.74 -4.16
C GLY A 50 -32.15 -17.91 -2.93
N LYS A 51 -33.15 -18.34 -2.15
CA LYS A 51 -33.50 -17.68 -0.87
C LYS A 51 -32.31 -17.69 0.11
N ARG A 52 -31.58 -18.81 0.21
CA ARG A 52 -30.36 -18.89 1.07
C ARG A 52 -29.28 -17.94 0.59
N SER A 53 -29.02 -17.87 -0.73
CA SER A 53 -28.04 -16.96 -1.32
C SER A 53 -28.39 -15.49 -1.04
N LEU A 54 -29.67 -15.11 -1.17
CA LEU A 54 -30.14 -13.76 -0.88
C LEU A 54 -29.89 -13.39 0.59
N TRP A 55 -30.29 -14.24 1.52
CA TRP A 55 -30.06 -13.99 2.95
C TRP A 55 -28.57 -13.96 3.30
N ALA A 56 -27.78 -14.86 2.73
CA ALA A 56 -26.32 -14.84 2.91
C ALA A 56 -25.71 -13.51 2.42
N GLY A 57 -26.14 -13.03 1.24
CA GLY A 57 -25.68 -11.75 0.72
C GLY A 57 -26.07 -10.56 1.62
N ILE A 58 -27.31 -10.55 2.15
CA ILE A 58 -27.77 -9.50 3.08
C ILE A 58 -26.96 -9.53 4.39
N ILE A 59 -26.73 -10.71 4.96
CA ILE A 59 -25.95 -10.86 6.20
C ILE A 59 -24.50 -10.42 5.97
N LEU A 60 -23.89 -10.83 4.85
CA LEU A 60 -22.54 -10.42 4.51
C LEU A 60 -22.45 -8.91 4.23
N LEU A 61 -23.47 -8.30 3.61
CA LEU A 61 -23.52 -6.85 3.41
C LEU A 61 -23.48 -6.13 4.76
N TRP A 62 -24.29 -6.54 5.71
CA TRP A 62 -24.28 -5.98 7.06
C TRP A 62 -22.93 -6.20 7.75
N PHE A 63 -22.38 -7.41 7.67
CA PHE A 63 -21.09 -7.76 8.27
C PHE A 63 -19.96 -6.87 7.71
N PHE A 64 -19.84 -6.76 6.39
CA PHE A 64 -18.76 -5.97 5.76
C PHE A 64 -18.98 -4.46 5.83
N SER A 65 -20.20 -4.00 6.04
CA SER A 65 -20.49 -2.58 6.27
C SER A 65 -20.46 -2.18 7.75
N ASN A 66 -20.25 -3.12 8.67
CA ASN A 66 -20.21 -2.84 10.10
C ASN A 66 -18.86 -2.19 10.50
N PRO A 67 -18.86 -0.95 11.04
CA PRO A 67 -17.63 -0.23 11.35
C PRO A 67 -16.85 -0.85 12.51
N PHE A 68 -17.51 -1.41 13.50
CA PHE A 68 -16.82 -2.09 14.60
C PHE A 68 -16.03 -3.31 14.09
N ILE A 69 -16.66 -4.17 13.29
CA ILE A 69 -16.02 -5.39 12.78
C ILE A 69 -14.85 -5.03 11.85
N ALA A 70 -15.06 -4.07 10.95
CA ALA A 70 -14.02 -3.62 10.04
C ALA A 70 -12.82 -3.01 10.78
N ASN A 71 -13.09 -2.19 11.82
CA ASN A 71 -12.04 -1.60 12.66
C ASN A 71 -11.25 -2.67 13.43
N GLN A 72 -11.93 -3.66 14.04
CA GLN A 72 -11.24 -4.75 14.75
C GLN A 72 -10.35 -5.58 13.81
N ALA A 73 -10.82 -5.85 12.60
CA ALA A 73 -10.02 -6.56 11.59
C ALA A 73 -8.77 -5.74 11.19
N MET A 74 -8.91 -4.43 11.03
CA MET A 74 -7.79 -3.54 10.70
C MET A 74 -6.81 -3.39 11.86
N LEU A 75 -7.29 -3.23 13.11
CA LEU A 75 -6.46 -3.21 14.32
C LEU A 75 -5.63 -4.49 14.48
N ALA A 76 -6.21 -5.66 14.19
CA ALA A 76 -5.48 -6.93 14.23
C ALA A 76 -4.45 -7.07 13.09
N TRP A 77 -4.63 -6.33 12.00
CA TRP A 77 -3.75 -6.36 10.85
C TRP A 77 -2.60 -5.36 10.93
N GLU A 78 -2.88 -4.12 11.26
CA GLU A 78 -1.89 -3.05 11.32
C GLU A 78 -0.87 -3.30 12.45
N PRO A 79 0.41 -2.94 12.26
CA PRO A 79 1.37 -2.95 13.34
C PRO A 79 0.99 -1.91 14.40
N GLN A 80 1.48 -2.12 15.62
CA GLN A 80 1.27 -1.16 16.69
C GLN A 80 1.87 0.21 16.33
N PHE A 81 1.25 1.26 16.86
CA PHE A 81 1.75 2.63 16.77
C PHE A 81 3.15 2.71 17.37
N LYS A 82 4.02 3.49 16.73
CA LYS A 82 5.36 3.77 17.19
C LYS A 82 5.52 5.28 17.32
N ALA A 83 5.84 5.75 18.53
CA ALA A 83 6.06 7.17 18.80
C ALA A 83 7.40 7.64 18.19
N PHE A 84 7.50 8.93 17.85
CA PHE A 84 8.74 9.50 17.27
C PHE A 84 9.95 9.35 18.19
N ASN A 85 9.77 9.45 19.51
CA ASN A 85 10.84 9.27 20.49
C ASN A 85 11.34 7.82 20.63
N GLU A 86 10.56 6.83 20.16
CA GLU A 86 10.93 5.42 20.15
C GLU A 86 11.73 5.03 18.89
N VAL A 87 11.79 5.93 17.91
CA VAL A 87 12.54 5.72 16.66
C VAL A 87 14.02 5.96 16.90
N GLY A 88 14.85 5.04 16.44
CA GLY A 88 16.32 5.19 16.41
C GLY A 88 16.78 6.34 15.50
N ASN A 89 18.08 6.64 15.56
CA ASN A 89 18.67 7.60 14.63
C ASN A 89 19.27 6.85 13.44
N HIS A 90 18.87 7.23 12.24
CA HIS A 90 19.29 6.60 11.00
C HIS A 90 19.84 7.62 10.01
N GLN A 91 20.65 7.18 9.05
CA GLN A 91 21.16 8.07 8.00
C GLN A 91 20.05 8.37 6.98
N ILE A 92 19.20 7.39 6.65
CA ILE A 92 18.21 7.50 5.58
C ILE A 92 16.88 6.94 6.02
N GLY A 93 15.82 7.73 5.78
CA GLY A 93 14.43 7.27 5.80
C GLY A 93 13.97 6.93 4.39
N ILE A 94 13.43 5.73 4.20
CA ILE A 94 12.91 5.23 2.91
C ILE A 94 11.39 5.37 2.94
N VAL A 95 10.84 6.21 2.06
CA VAL A 95 9.40 6.50 1.94
C VAL A 95 8.84 5.84 0.70
N LEU A 96 7.84 4.97 0.88
CA LEU A 96 7.13 4.38 -0.25
C LEU A 96 6.04 5.33 -0.77
N THR A 97 5.98 5.49 -2.10
CA THR A 97 4.93 6.26 -2.79
C THR A 97 3.55 5.60 -2.69
N GLY A 98 2.55 6.13 -3.38
CA GLY A 98 1.15 5.68 -3.36
C GLY A 98 0.23 6.63 -2.57
N VAL A 99 0.64 7.90 -2.45
CA VAL A 99 -0.05 8.92 -1.62
C VAL A 99 -0.51 10.13 -2.41
N THR A 100 -0.21 10.20 -3.71
CA THR A 100 -0.63 11.32 -4.57
C THR A 100 -1.70 10.91 -5.58
N ASN A 101 -2.52 11.86 -5.99
CA ASN A 101 -3.50 11.68 -7.05
C ASN A 101 -2.89 12.08 -8.39
N LEU A 102 -2.26 11.12 -9.07
CA LEU A 102 -1.65 11.32 -10.38
C LEU A 102 -2.67 11.56 -11.52
N SER A 103 -3.96 11.32 -11.29
CA SER A 103 -5.02 11.58 -12.28
C SER A 103 -5.42 13.06 -12.38
N LYS A 104 -4.88 13.92 -11.51
CA LYS A 104 -5.06 15.38 -11.62
C LYS A 104 -3.97 15.98 -12.50
N THR A 105 -4.37 16.79 -13.47
CA THR A 105 -3.48 17.40 -14.48
C THR A 105 -3.02 18.83 -14.13
N ALA A 106 -3.31 19.34 -12.93
CA ALA A 106 -2.75 20.61 -12.46
C ALA A 106 -1.36 20.38 -11.89
N TYR A 107 -0.34 20.97 -12.51
CA TYR A 107 1.08 20.72 -12.21
C TYR A 107 1.72 21.76 -11.27
N ASP A 108 0.96 22.72 -10.79
CA ASP A 108 1.42 23.79 -9.89
C ASP A 108 1.49 23.34 -8.41
N ARG A 109 0.87 22.20 -8.09
CA ARG A 109 0.75 21.66 -6.73
C ARG A 109 0.67 20.15 -6.69
N THR A 110 0.99 19.55 -5.53
CA THR A 110 0.81 18.12 -5.27
C THR A 110 -0.59 17.87 -4.70
N PHE A 111 -1.37 16.99 -5.32
CA PHE A 111 -2.65 16.54 -4.79
C PHE A 111 -2.44 15.26 -3.99
N PHE A 112 -2.61 15.35 -2.68
CA PHE A 112 -2.49 14.20 -1.79
C PHE A 112 -3.81 13.42 -1.71
N ASN A 113 -3.69 12.11 -1.69
CA ASN A 113 -4.72 11.19 -1.23
C ASN A 113 -4.60 10.97 0.27
N LYS A 114 -5.46 10.12 0.87
CA LYS A 114 -5.19 9.57 2.19
C LYS A 114 -3.84 8.85 2.14
N GLY A 115 -3.01 9.03 3.16
CA GLY A 115 -1.65 8.49 3.20
C GLY A 115 -0.57 9.57 3.05
N ALA A 116 -0.94 10.84 2.96
CA ALA A 116 0.00 11.97 3.05
C ALA A 116 0.90 11.88 4.28
N ASP A 117 0.47 11.20 5.34
CA ASP A 117 1.24 10.93 6.55
C ASP A 117 2.60 10.28 6.27
N ARG A 118 2.74 9.50 5.19
CA ARG A 118 4.03 8.92 4.82
C ARG A 118 5.09 10.00 4.61
N ILE A 119 4.74 11.04 3.87
CA ILE A 119 5.70 12.10 3.54
C ILE A 119 5.77 13.17 4.63
N THR A 120 4.67 13.48 5.30
CA THR A 120 4.65 14.49 6.37
C THR A 120 5.35 13.98 7.62
N HIS A 121 5.19 12.71 7.99
CA HIS A 121 5.92 12.12 9.11
C HIS A 121 7.40 11.86 8.76
N ALA A 122 7.73 11.56 7.50
CA ALA A 122 9.14 11.54 7.07
C ALA A 122 9.79 12.91 7.21
N LEU A 123 9.08 13.99 6.83
CA LEU A 123 9.53 15.35 7.06
C LEU A 123 9.72 15.65 8.56
N GLN A 124 8.81 15.19 9.42
CA GLN A 124 8.95 15.36 10.87
C GLN A 124 10.17 14.60 11.40
N LEU A 125 10.37 13.34 11.03
CA LEU A 125 11.58 12.58 11.41
C LEU A 125 12.86 13.29 10.98
N TYR A 126 12.87 13.89 9.78
CA TYR A 126 13.99 14.69 9.30
C TYR A 126 14.21 15.94 10.16
N ARG A 127 13.14 16.70 10.47
CA ARG A 127 13.23 17.92 11.29
C ARG A 127 13.63 17.65 12.74
N GLU A 128 13.26 16.50 13.28
CA GLU A 128 13.68 16.05 14.62
C GLU A 128 15.09 15.43 14.63
N GLY A 129 15.75 15.36 13.47
CA GLY A 129 17.11 14.79 13.35
C GLY A 129 17.18 13.27 13.46
N LYS A 130 16.05 12.58 13.42
CA LYS A 130 15.98 11.11 13.44
C LYS A 130 16.50 10.48 12.15
N ILE A 131 16.38 11.18 11.03
CA ILE A 131 16.95 10.82 9.74
C ILE A 131 17.69 12.04 9.15
N LYS A 132 18.77 11.79 8.40
CA LYS A 132 19.55 12.87 7.76
C LYS A 132 19.19 13.06 6.30
N LYS A 133 18.67 12.03 5.65
CA LYS A 133 18.23 12.06 4.25
C LYS A 133 16.92 11.31 4.09
N ILE A 134 16.17 11.68 3.05
CA ILE A 134 14.91 11.04 2.68
C ILE A 134 15.10 10.42 1.30
N LEU A 135 14.88 9.11 1.17
CA LEU A 135 14.81 8.41 -0.11
C LEU A 135 13.36 8.06 -0.41
N ILE A 136 12.82 8.63 -1.47
CA ILE A 136 11.46 8.34 -1.93
C ILE A 136 11.56 7.27 -3.01
N THR A 137 10.85 6.14 -2.85
CA THR A 137 10.85 5.04 -3.81
C THR A 137 9.44 4.73 -4.30
N GLY A 138 9.30 4.63 -5.61
CA GLY A 138 8.05 4.30 -6.30
C GLY A 138 7.83 5.10 -7.56
N GLY A 139 7.66 4.40 -8.68
CA GLY A 139 7.40 4.97 -9.98
C GLY A 139 5.91 5.30 -10.24
N GLN A 140 5.57 5.43 -11.51
CA GLN A 140 4.22 5.83 -11.96
C GLN A 140 3.23 4.66 -12.09
N GLY A 141 3.64 3.43 -11.78
CA GLY A 141 2.85 2.24 -12.04
C GLY A 141 2.78 1.88 -13.54
N LEU A 142 1.75 1.11 -13.94
CA LEU A 142 1.67 0.54 -15.29
C LEU A 142 1.07 1.48 -16.35
N ASN A 143 0.28 2.47 -15.95
CA ASN A 143 -0.41 3.39 -16.87
C ASN A 143 -0.23 4.84 -16.39
N PRO A 144 0.93 5.45 -16.65
CA PRO A 144 1.17 6.82 -16.24
C PRO A 144 0.31 7.79 -17.05
N VAL A 145 -0.49 8.60 -16.36
CA VAL A 145 -1.26 9.72 -16.94
C VAL A 145 -0.51 11.04 -16.76
N ASN A 146 0.26 11.15 -15.70
CA ASN A 146 1.04 12.35 -15.38
C ASN A 146 2.47 12.20 -15.96
N PRO A 147 3.06 13.23 -16.60
CA PRO A 147 4.44 13.20 -17.06
C PRO A 147 5.47 13.12 -15.93
N GLN A 148 5.10 13.58 -14.72
CA GLN A 148 5.94 13.54 -13.52
C GLN A 148 5.68 12.27 -12.71
N SER A 149 6.73 11.67 -12.18
CA SER A 149 6.60 10.55 -11.24
C SER A 149 6.06 11.04 -9.89
N GLU A 150 5.47 10.12 -9.12
CA GLU A 150 5.03 10.44 -7.78
C GLU A 150 6.22 10.85 -6.89
N ALA A 151 7.37 10.18 -7.05
CA ALA A 151 8.59 10.50 -6.32
C ALA A 151 9.06 11.94 -6.59
N GLU A 152 9.00 12.40 -7.86
CA GLU A 152 9.31 13.80 -8.21
C GLU A 152 8.37 14.81 -7.56
N LEU A 153 7.06 14.51 -7.55
CA LEU A 153 6.06 15.39 -6.89
C LEU A 153 6.31 15.51 -5.40
N LEU A 154 6.65 14.40 -4.73
CA LEU A 154 6.96 14.36 -3.31
C LEU A 154 8.30 15.02 -2.99
N GLN A 155 9.33 14.86 -3.84
CA GLN A 155 10.59 15.60 -3.71
C GLN A 155 10.34 17.12 -3.77
N ARG A 156 9.58 17.58 -4.77
CA ARG A 156 9.23 19.01 -4.90
C ARG A 156 8.51 19.51 -3.66
N PHE A 157 7.58 18.73 -3.10
CA PHE A 157 6.90 19.07 -1.85
C PHE A 157 7.90 19.25 -0.69
N LEU A 158 8.82 18.31 -0.49
CA LEU A 158 9.82 18.37 0.58
C LEU A 158 10.75 19.60 0.40
N VAL A 159 11.22 19.85 -0.82
CA VAL A 159 12.06 21.03 -1.09
C VAL A 159 11.31 22.32 -0.84
N MET A 160 10.03 22.42 -1.24
CA MET A 160 9.18 23.57 -0.96
C MET A 160 9.00 23.78 0.56
N THR A 161 9.01 22.73 1.37
CA THR A 161 8.93 22.82 2.84
C THR A 161 10.28 23.11 3.50
N GLY A 162 11.34 23.36 2.70
CA GLY A 162 12.65 23.77 3.17
C GLY A 162 13.59 22.62 3.53
N VAL A 163 13.34 21.41 3.00
CA VAL A 163 14.37 20.34 3.01
C VAL A 163 15.37 20.61 1.88
N PRO A 164 16.68 20.65 2.14
CA PRO A 164 17.68 20.79 1.09
C PRO A 164 17.53 19.72 0.01
N ALA A 165 17.67 20.10 -1.26
CA ALA A 165 17.48 19.17 -2.38
C ALA A 165 18.48 18.00 -2.36
N GLU A 166 19.69 18.22 -1.85
CA GLU A 166 20.75 17.22 -1.65
C GLU A 166 20.41 16.18 -0.59
N ASP A 167 19.44 16.45 0.28
CA ASP A 167 18.97 15.52 1.29
C ASP A 167 17.76 14.69 0.85
N VAL A 168 17.21 14.97 -0.35
CA VAL A 168 16.08 14.23 -0.92
C VAL A 168 16.52 13.46 -2.15
N MET A 169 16.51 12.14 -2.03
CA MET A 169 16.82 11.20 -3.11
C MET A 169 15.52 10.59 -3.66
N ILE A 170 15.49 10.26 -4.94
CA ILE A 170 14.36 9.59 -5.57
C ILE A 170 14.79 8.34 -6.34
N GLU A 171 13.98 7.30 -6.27
CA GLU A 171 13.94 6.14 -7.13
C GLU A 171 12.52 6.08 -7.72
N ASP A 172 12.36 6.22 -9.03
CA ASP A 172 11.08 6.43 -9.72
C ASP A 172 10.79 5.40 -10.83
N GLN A 173 11.58 4.32 -10.91
CA GLN A 173 11.45 3.31 -11.96
C GLN A 173 10.62 2.09 -11.52
N SER A 174 10.46 1.88 -10.23
CA SER A 174 9.77 0.73 -9.67
C SER A 174 8.25 0.78 -9.94
N LYS A 175 7.66 -0.38 -10.23
CA LYS A 175 6.24 -0.55 -10.58
C LYS A 175 5.44 -1.32 -9.53
N ASN A 176 6.09 -1.93 -8.57
CA ASN A 176 5.49 -2.72 -7.50
C ASN A 176 6.37 -2.72 -6.25
N THR A 177 5.87 -3.25 -5.13
CA THR A 177 6.56 -3.16 -3.83
C THR A 177 7.87 -3.95 -3.79
N TYR A 178 7.99 -5.06 -4.52
CA TYR A 178 9.25 -5.81 -4.58
C TYR A 178 10.30 -5.02 -5.38
N GLU A 179 9.91 -4.41 -6.50
CA GLU A 179 10.79 -3.52 -7.26
C GLU A 179 11.19 -2.29 -6.46
N ASN A 180 10.30 -1.71 -5.64
CA ASN A 180 10.68 -0.64 -4.72
C ASN A 180 11.87 -1.06 -3.84
N ALA A 181 11.81 -2.25 -3.25
CA ALA A 181 12.89 -2.75 -2.40
C ALA A 181 14.17 -3.03 -3.21
N LEU A 182 14.05 -3.71 -4.33
CA LEU A 182 15.18 -4.09 -5.19
C LEU A 182 15.88 -2.85 -5.77
N PHE A 183 15.13 -1.92 -6.36
CA PHE A 183 15.70 -0.73 -6.98
C PHE A 183 16.19 0.29 -5.95
N THR A 184 15.59 0.31 -4.74
CA THR A 184 16.16 1.04 -3.61
C THR A 184 17.56 0.53 -3.27
N LYS A 185 17.75 -0.79 -3.16
CA LYS A 185 19.06 -1.38 -2.89
C LYS A 185 20.07 -1.02 -3.98
N ASP A 186 19.71 -1.26 -5.23
CA ASP A 186 20.56 -0.94 -6.39
C ASP A 186 20.92 0.56 -6.43
N PHE A 187 19.97 1.43 -6.09
CA PHE A 187 20.20 2.88 -6.04
C PHE A 187 21.21 3.25 -4.94
N LEU A 188 21.06 2.69 -3.74
CA LEU A 188 21.97 2.94 -2.62
C LEU A 188 23.39 2.46 -2.94
N GLU A 189 23.54 1.25 -3.49
CA GLU A 189 24.82 0.68 -3.92
C GLU A 189 25.51 1.56 -4.99
N LYS A 190 24.77 2.01 -6.01
CA LYS A 190 25.28 2.92 -7.05
C LYS A 190 25.72 4.27 -6.50
N LYS A 191 25.14 4.72 -5.40
CA LYS A 191 25.53 5.95 -4.70
C LYS A 191 26.69 5.74 -3.71
N GLY A 192 27.22 4.52 -3.58
CA GLY A 192 28.28 4.19 -2.62
C GLY A 192 27.80 4.23 -1.16
N ILE A 193 26.50 4.08 -0.93
CA ILE A 193 25.91 4.06 0.41
C ILE A 193 25.95 2.61 0.93
N ASP A 194 26.45 2.42 2.15
CA ASP A 194 26.49 1.09 2.77
C ASP A 194 25.09 0.54 2.98
N VAL A 195 24.76 -0.56 2.31
CA VAL A 195 23.46 -1.22 2.38
C VAL A 195 23.31 -2.15 3.60
N ASN A 196 24.39 -2.39 4.35
CA ASN A 196 24.36 -3.20 5.58
C ASN A 196 23.94 -2.38 6.81
N GLN A 197 23.85 -1.04 6.69
CA GLN A 197 23.29 -0.21 7.74
C GLN A 197 21.78 -0.41 7.83
N GLU A 198 21.21 -0.06 8.98
CA GLU A 198 19.75 -0.07 9.17
C GLU A 198 19.14 1.25 8.66
N PHE A 199 18.04 1.15 7.93
CA PHE A 199 17.24 2.26 7.42
C PHE A 199 15.89 2.34 8.15
N ILE A 200 15.19 3.49 8.09
CA ILE A 200 13.79 3.55 8.50
C ILE A 200 12.90 3.36 7.27
N LEU A 201 11.99 2.38 7.30
CA LEU A 201 10.98 2.15 6.28
C LEU A 201 9.67 2.81 6.69
N ILE A 202 9.22 3.78 5.88
CA ILE A 202 8.04 4.62 6.14
C ILE A 202 6.98 4.31 5.09
N THR A 203 5.85 3.78 5.52
CA THR A 203 4.70 3.49 4.65
C THR A 203 3.43 3.37 5.49
N SER A 204 2.25 3.29 4.84
CA SER A 204 0.98 3.10 5.55
C SER A 204 0.99 1.82 6.38
N ALA A 205 0.40 1.88 7.56
CA ALA A 205 0.36 0.78 8.52
C ALA A 205 -0.23 -0.50 7.91
N PHE A 206 -1.33 -0.40 7.15
CA PHE A 206 -1.94 -1.56 6.49
C PHE A 206 -1.01 -2.24 5.47
N HIS A 207 -0.07 -1.49 4.88
CA HIS A 207 0.86 -1.95 3.85
C HIS A 207 2.20 -2.43 4.42
N MET A 208 2.51 -2.11 5.67
CA MET A 208 3.82 -2.30 6.28
C MET A 208 4.30 -3.75 6.25
N LYS A 209 3.42 -4.73 6.54
CA LYS A 209 3.81 -6.15 6.56
C LYS A 209 4.38 -6.64 5.24
N ARG A 210 3.73 -6.28 4.12
CA ARG A 210 4.18 -6.69 2.78
C ARG A 210 5.43 -5.93 2.37
N SER A 211 5.48 -4.64 2.66
CA SER A 211 6.66 -3.81 2.36
C SER A 211 7.90 -4.30 3.10
N LYS A 212 7.81 -4.51 4.41
CA LYS A 212 8.92 -5.03 5.22
C LYS A 212 9.45 -6.35 4.68
N ALA A 213 8.54 -7.28 4.37
CA ALA A 213 8.94 -8.58 3.83
C ALA A 213 9.68 -8.48 2.47
N CYS A 214 9.30 -7.51 1.60
CA CYS A 214 10.04 -7.26 0.35
C CYS A 214 11.44 -6.69 0.61
N PHE A 215 11.58 -5.76 1.57
CA PHE A 215 12.88 -5.19 1.94
C PHE A 215 13.79 -6.24 2.59
N ASP A 216 13.25 -7.09 3.46
CA ASP A 216 13.99 -8.22 4.04
C ASP A 216 14.45 -9.20 2.96
N LYS A 217 13.59 -9.49 1.98
CA LYS A 217 13.93 -10.40 0.87
C LYS A 217 15.14 -9.96 0.06
N VAL A 218 15.31 -8.67 -0.16
CA VAL A 218 16.49 -8.12 -0.88
C VAL A 218 17.69 -7.89 0.05
N GLY A 219 17.54 -8.14 1.35
CA GLY A 219 18.61 -8.05 2.35
C GLY A 219 18.85 -6.63 2.88
N LEU A 220 17.89 -5.72 2.73
CA LEU A 220 17.93 -4.39 3.37
C LEU A 220 17.36 -4.47 4.79
N GLN A 221 18.17 -4.16 5.79
CA GLN A 221 17.71 -4.08 7.18
C GLN A 221 16.92 -2.80 7.39
N THR A 222 15.69 -2.91 7.90
CA THR A 222 14.84 -1.75 8.11
C THR A 222 14.14 -1.79 9.46
N GLU A 223 14.23 -0.70 10.21
CA GLU A 223 13.30 -0.36 11.28
C GLU A 223 12.00 0.13 10.64
N THR A 224 10.85 -0.38 11.09
CA THR A 224 9.55 0.04 10.55
C THR A 224 9.02 1.27 11.25
N PHE A 225 8.52 2.24 10.48
CA PHE A 225 7.76 3.38 10.99
C PHE A 225 6.42 3.46 10.26
N PRO A 226 5.39 2.77 10.78
CA PRO A 226 4.06 2.78 10.19
C PRO A 226 3.39 4.14 10.34
N THR A 227 2.78 4.60 9.25
CA THR A 227 2.01 5.85 9.17
C THR A 227 0.64 5.57 8.58
N ASP A 228 -0.22 6.58 8.41
CA ASP A 228 -1.51 6.46 7.70
C ASP A 228 -2.31 5.24 8.18
N TYR A 229 -2.64 5.23 9.45
CA TYR A 229 -3.48 4.19 10.05
C TYR A 229 -4.92 4.30 9.54
N TYR A 230 -5.51 3.16 9.21
CA TYR A 230 -6.93 3.03 8.86
C TYR A 230 -7.76 2.59 10.05
N SER A 231 -7.15 1.93 11.02
CA SER A 231 -7.79 1.64 12.31
C SER A 231 -7.89 2.89 13.17
N ASN A 232 -8.90 2.89 14.01
CA ASN A 232 -9.14 3.90 15.03
C ASN A 232 -9.24 3.25 16.40
N ASP A 233 -9.14 4.05 17.45
CA ASP A 233 -9.45 3.59 18.81
C ASP A 233 -10.86 3.01 18.85
N THR A 234 -11.01 1.86 19.52
CA THR A 234 -12.27 1.14 19.56
C THR A 234 -13.35 1.95 20.28
N LYS A 235 -14.49 2.15 19.62
CA LYS A 235 -15.68 2.79 20.17
C LYS A 235 -16.79 1.78 20.36
N TYR A 236 -17.54 1.91 21.46
CA TYR A 236 -18.64 1.03 21.83
C TYR A 236 -20.00 1.75 21.83
N ASP A 237 -20.15 2.77 20.98
CA ASP A 237 -21.43 3.44 20.79
C ASP A 237 -22.35 2.65 19.82
N VAL A 238 -23.67 2.92 19.90
CA VAL A 238 -24.68 2.22 19.12
C VAL A 238 -24.46 2.36 17.60
N PRO A 239 -24.14 3.55 17.05
CA PRO A 239 -23.82 3.67 15.63
C PRO A 239 -22.65 2.79 15.20
N THR A 240 -21.53 2.80 15.93
CA THR A 240 -20.36 1.99 15.61
C THR A 240 -20.64 0.49 15.66
N LEU A 241 -21.48 0.04 16.61
CA LEU A 241 -21.75 -1.39 16.78
C LEU A 241 -22.76 -1.94 15.76
N PHE A 242 -23.73 -1.13 15.30
CA PHE A 242 -24.88 -1.67 14.58
C PHE A 242 -25.18 -1.02 13.23
N PHE A 243 -24.79 0.24 13.00
CA PHE A 243 -25.19 0.96 11.78
C PHE A 243 -24.17 0.73 10.65
N PRO A 244 -24.65 0.41 9.44
CA PRO A 244 -23.79 0.24 8.28
C PRO A 244 -23.08 1.54 7.91
N ASP A 245 -21.77 1.42 7.58
CA ASP A 245 -20.94 2.51 7.08
C ASP A 245 -20.22 2.06 5.78
N PRO A 246 -20.34 2.81 4.67
CA PRO A 246 -19.67 2.48 3.42
C PRO A 246 -18.14 2.48 3.53
N TYR A 247 -17.56 3.23 4.45
CA TYR A 247 -16.12 3.25 4.69
C TYR A 247 -15.61 1.89 5.21
N SER A 248 -16.44 1.15 5.94
CA SER A 248 -16.10 -0.21 6.40
C SER A 248 -15.83 -1.17 5.22
N ILE A 249 -16.62 -1.06 4.14
CA ILE A 249 -16.41 -1.85 2.92
C ILE A 249 -15.06 -1.48 2.27
N PHE A 250 -14.69 -0.21 2.30
CA PHE A 250 -13.39 0.25 1.81
C PHE A 250 -12.23 -0.30 2.66
N ILE A 251 -12.37 -0.37 3.98
CA ILE A 251 -11.39 -0.99 4.89
C ILE A 251 -11.18 -2.47 4.51
N TRP A 252 -12.25 -3.22 4.35
CA TRP A 252 -12.17 -4.62 3.90
C TRP A 252 -11.53 -4.78 2.53
N HIS A 253 -11.83 -3.87 1.60
CA HIS A 253 -11.17 -3.86 0.29
C HIS A 253 -9.64 -3.73 0.42
N LYS A 254 -9.16 -2.84 1.30
CA LYS A 254 -7.73 -2.68 1.59
C LYS A 254 -7.13 -3.95 2.18
N LEU A 255 -7.75 -4.54 3.20
CA LEU A 255 -7.28 -5.76 3.86
C LEU A 255 -7.19 -6.94 2.89
N VAL A 256 -8.24 -7.20 2.14
CA VAL A 256 -8.29 -8.31 1.18
C VAL A 256 -7.21 -8.14 0.11
N LYS A 257 -6.99 -6.91 -0.39
CA LYS A 257 -5.89 -6.65 -1.33
C LYS A 257 -4.52 -6.94 -0.74
N GLU A 258 -4.27 -6.59 0.51
CA GLU A 258 -2.98 -6.92 1.15
C GLU A 258 -2.82 -8.43 1.36
N TRP A 259 -3.87 -9.15 1.79
CA TRP A 259 -3.82 -10.61 1.95
C TRP A 259 -3.53 -11.32 0.63
N ILE A 260 -4.24 -10.93 -0.44
CA ILE A 260 -3.99 -11.47 -1.79
C ILE A 260 -2.58 -11.07 -2.27
N GLY A 261 -2.18 -9.82 -2.05
CA GLY A 261 -0.84 -9.34 -2.40
C GLY A 261 0.27 -10.16 -1.75
N ILE A 262 0.16 -10.46 -0.45
CA ILE A 262 1.13 -11.32 0.25
C ILE A 262 1.12 -12.74 -0.32
N LEU A 263 -0.07 -13.32 -0.55
CA LEU A 263 -0.17 -14.67 -1.13
C LEU A 263 0.51 -14.75 -2.51
N VAL A 264 0.17 -13.81 -3.39
CA VAL A 264 0.74 -13.70 -4.73
C VAL A 264 2.25 -13.52 -4.68
N TYR A 265 2.76 -12.61 -3.83
CA TYR A 265 4.19 -12.34 -3.69
C TYR A 265 4.96 -13.56 -3.17
N LYS A 266 4.37 -14.33 -2.24
CA LYS A 266 4.95 -15.62 -1.81
C LYS A 266 5.03 -16.62 -2.94
N MET A 267 3.98 -16.71 -3.78
CA MET A 267 3.95 -17.67 -4.91
C MET A 267 5.01 -17.35 -5.97
N VAL A 268 5.33 -16.07 -6.19
CA VAL A 268 6.35 -15.65 -7.18
C VAL A 268 7.75 -15.47 -6.57
N GLY A 269 7.92 -15.74 -5.26
CA GLY A 269 9.22 -15.66 -4.61
C GLY A 269 9.71 -14.25 -4.25
N TYR A 270 8.80 -13.28 -4.15
CA TYR A 270 9.11 -11.88 -3.77
C TYR A 270 9.12 -11.65 -2.24
N LEU A 271 8.65 -12.64 -1.47
CA LEU A 271 8.70 -12.67 0.00
C LEU A 271 9.42 -13.92 0.50
#